data_d3faa3b6c02c878003bfa7bb7532acd7
#
_entry.id   d3faa3b6c02c878003bfa7bb7532acd7
#
_cell.length_a   1.000
_cell.length_b   1.000
_cell.length_c   1.000
_cell.angle_alpha   90.00
_cell.angle_beta   90.00
_cell.angle_gamma   90.00
#
_symmetry.space_group_name_H-M   'P 1'
#
loop_
_entity.id
_entity.type
_entity.pdbx_description
1 polymer ?
#
loop_
_entity_poly.entity_id
_entity_poly.type
_entity_poly.pdbx_seq_one_letter_code
_entity_poly.pdbx_strand_id
1 'polypeptide(L)'
;MIKKIALAAALAATASFATWDKFPVLENHKGQAKVGVDYNMQGDASGLDLYAGARYTVIPNLELGLVLPYTIFTDYDGYDGPDGLNNLTIMARYQFMPAMNAFIDVDLPIGEEELVDDGLGLHFGVQYSMNINEMISLGSEAGLWMATEGDDEVSPPWNLNVGAEVDFAVMPQLTPYVGLDMNVFLGEYTHDGDDLSDDASGTIGLWLTLGAGYQINEMIGLDASFGMGFGEDYYGEDTPMVIDFNVKINF
;
A
#
# COMPACT_ATOMS: atom_id res chain seq x y z
N MET A 1 16.24 -16.64 -8.03
CA MET A 1 16.45 -15.28 -7.52
C MET A 1 15.34 -14.33 -8.00
N ILE A 2 15.10 -14.19 -9.29
CA ILE A 2 14.04 -13.29 -9.86
C ILE A 2 12.62 -13.58 -9.30
N LYS A 3 12.23 -14.85 -9.10
CA LYS A 3 10.93 -15.20 -8.50
C LYS A 3 10.74 -14.73 -7.05
N LYS A 4 11.83 -14.63 -6.27
CA LYS A 4 11.78 -14.11 -4.88
C LYS A 4 11.64 -12.59 -4.86
N ILE A 5 12.26 -11.89 -5.81
CA ILE A 5 12.17 -10.43 -5.96
C ILE A 5 10.74 -10.02 -6.39
N ALA A 6 10.12 -10.76 -7.33
CA ALA A 6 8.75 -10.48 -7.76
C ALA A 6 7.73 -10.67 -6.63
N LEU A 7 7.91 -11.67 -5.77
CA LEU A 7 7.01 -11.89 -4.62
C LEU A 7 7.23 -10.85 -3.52
N ALA A 8 8.47 -10.47 -3.22
CA ALA A 8 8.77 -9.40 -2.28
C ALA A 8 8.21 -8.05 -2.77
N ALA A 9 8.31 -7.76 -4.08
CA ALA A 9 7.72 -6.56 -4.68
C ALA A 9 6.18 -6.60 -4.66
N ALA A 10 5.56 -7.75 -4.88
CA ALA A 10 4.10 -7.90 -4.78
C ALA A 10 3.61 -7.75 -3.33
N LEU A 11 4.35 -8.30 -2.36
CA LEU A 11 4.04 -8.16 -0.93
C LEU A 11 4.30 -6.74 -0.41
N ALA A 12 5.35 -6.06 -0.86
CA ALA A 12 5.63 -4.66 -0.51
C ALA A 12 4.60 -3.68 -1.09
N ALA A 13 4.08 -3.96 -2.30
CA ALA A 13 3.02 -3.15 -2.91
C ALA A 13 1.70 -3.20 -2.13
N THR A 14 1.43 -4.27 -1.36
CA THR A 14 0.16 -4.45 -0.63
C THR A 14 0.07 -3.65 0.66
N ALA A 15 1.18 -3.29 1.29
CA ALA A 15 1.18 -2.52 2.53
C ALA A 15 0.68 -1.07 2.36
N SER A 16 0.67 -0.52 1.15
CA SER A 16 0.27 0.86 0.87
C SER A 16 -1.24 1.06 0.63
N PHE A 17 -2.03 0.00 0.47
CA PHE A 17 -3.44 0.06 0.03
C PHE A 17 -4.48 0.08 1.14
N ALA A 18 -4.11 0.51 2.31
CA ALA A 18 -5.15 0.74 3.29
C ALA A 18 -5.80 2.12 3.06
N THR A 19 -7.11 2.17 3.09
CA THR A 19 -8.02 3.31 2.93
C THR A 19 -7.72 4.58 3.74
N TRP A 20 -6.50 4.80 4.18
CA TRP A 20 -5.99 6.05 4.72
C TRP A 20 -5.61 7.04 3.62
N ASP A 21 -5.28 6.51 2.47
CA ASP A 21 -4.85 7.25 1.31
C ASP A 21 -6.07 7.68 0.47
N LYS A 22 -5.87 8.54 -0.49
CA LYS A 22 -6.88 9.02 -1.42
C LYS A 22 -7.98 9.95 -0.84
N PHE A 23 -8.07 10.10 0.49
CA PHE A 23 -9.07 10.96 1.15
C PHE A 23 -8.44 12.12 1.92
N PRO A 24 -9.22 13.14 2.34
CA PRO A 24 -8.69 14.29 3.06
C PRO A 24 -7.97 13.89 4.36
N VAL A 25 -7.01 14.71 4.77
CA VAL A 25 -6.38 14.58 6.08
C VAL A 25 -7.43 14.73 7.19
N LEU A 26 -7.16 14.13 8.34
CA LEU A 26 -8.03 14.25 9.51
C LEU A 26 -8.14 15.71 9.97
N GLU A 27 -9.19 16.02 10.71
CA GLU A 27 -9.33 17.32 11.36
C GLU A 27 -8.15 17.61 12.28
N ASN A 28 -7.86 18.90 12.49
CA ASN A 28 -6.75 19.35 13.33
C ASN A 28 -6.80 18.71 14.72
N HIS A 29 -5.66 18.16 15.17
CA HIS A 29 -5.50 17.44 16.44
C HIS A 29 -6.39 16.18 16.57
N LYS A 30 -6.78 15.59 15.46
CA LYS A 30 -7.38 14.26 15.42
C LYS A 30 -6.35 13.24 14.96
N GLY A 31 -6.51 12.03 15.46
CA GLY A 31 -5.68 10.90 15.11
C GLY A 31 -6.48 9.63 14.87
N GLN A 32 -5.85 8.69 14.23
CA GLN A 32 -6.38 7.35 14.01
C GLN A 32 -5.23 6.35 14.14
N ALA A 33 -5.44 5.30 14.93
CA ALA A 33 -4.56 4.13 14.95
C ALA A 33 -5.26 2.98 14.22
N LYS A 34 -4.47 2.09 13.61
CA LYS A 34 -4.93 0.91 12.90
C LYS A 34 -4.06 -0.29 13.27
N VAL A 35 -4.71 -1.44 13.52
CA VAL A 35 -4.04 -2.74 13.64
C VAL A 35 -4.80 -3.71 12.75
N GLY A 36 -4.08 -4.47 11.94
CA GLY A 36 -4.70 -5.38 11.00
C GLY A 36 -3.83 -6.58 10.67
N VAL A 37 -4.40 -7.46 9.88
CA VAL A 37 -3.75 -8.65 9.34
C VAL A 37 -4.02 -8.73 7.84
N ASP A 38 -2.98 -9.08 7.08
CA ASP A 38 -3.04 -9.35 5.66
C ASP A 38 -2.69 -10.81 5.40
N TYR A 39 -3.58 -11.54 4.76
CA TYR A 39 -3.28 -12.87 4.24
C TYR A 39 -3.02 -12.76 2.74
N ASN A 40 -1.77 -12.97 2.36
CA ASN A 40 -1.25 -12.82 1.00
C ASN A 40 -1.17 -14.19 0.32
N MET A 41 -1.51 -14.24 -0.97
CA MET A 41 -1.50 -15.46 -1.79
C MET A 41 -1.04 -15.12 -3.20
N GLN A 42 -0.14 -15.96 -3.76
CA GLN A 42 0.25 -15.88 -5.17
C GLN A 42 0.74 -17.27 -5.65
N GLY A 43 -0.02 -17.95 -6.50
CA GLY A 43 0.26 -19.33 -6.89
C GLY A 43 0.30 -20.26 -5.68
N ASP A 44 1.42 -20.97 -5.51
CA ASP A 44 1.67 -21.87 -4.39
C ASP A 44 2.30 -21.16 -3.16
N ALA A 45 2.48 -19.82 -3.23
CA ALA A 45 3.01 -19.03 -2.14
C ALA A 45 1.89 -18.40 -1.32
N SER A 46 2.07 -18.34 0.00
CA SER A 46 1.18 -17.61 0.91
C SER A 46 1.95 -17.00 2.08
N GLY A 47 1.36 -16.00 2.73
CA GLY A 47 1.95 -15.35 3.89
C GLY A 47 0.90 -14.66 4.74
N LEU A 48 1.23 -14.42 6.00
CA LEU A 48 0.38 -13.67 6.93
C LEU A 48 1.21 -12.55 7.56
N ASP A 49 0.77 -11.33 7.35
CA ASP A 49 1.36 -10.14 7.95
C ASP A 49 0.43 -9.58 9.03
N LEU A 50 1.01 -9.15 10.13
CA LEU A 50 0.41 -8.31 11.14
C LEU A 50 0.95 -6.90 10.93
N TYR A 51 0.11 -5.89 10.92
CA TYR A 51 0.58 -4.52 10.85
C TYR A 51 -0.07 -3.62 11.90
N ALA A 52 0.68 -2.59 12.32
CA ALA A 52 0.19 -1.53 13.17
C ALA A 52 0.56 -0.18 12.56
N GLY A 53 -0.36 0.76 12.59
CA GLY A 53 -0.10 2.10 12.08
C GLY A 53 -0.85 3.16 12.87
N ALA A 54 -0.40 4.40 12.74
CA ALA A 54 -1.05 5.55 13.32
C ALA A 54 -0.87 6.77 12.43
N ARG A 55 -1.87 7.66 12.40
CA ARG A 55 -1.79 8.97 11.76
C ARG A 55 -2.37 10.05 12.67
N TYR A 56 -1.85 11.26 12.57
CA TYR A 56 -2.27 12.38 13.41
C TYR A 56 -2.06 13.71 12.69
N THR A 57 -3.08 14.57 12.69
CA THR A 57 -3.00 15.92 12.14
C THR A 57 -2.38 16.87 13.16
N VAL A 58 -1.06 17.10 13.01
CA VAL A 58 -0.22 17.84 13.97
C VAL A 58 -0.48 19.34 13.99
N ILE A 59 -0.80 19.89 12.83
CA ILE A 59 -1.26 21.27 12.62
C ILE A 59 -2.31 21.26 11.51
N PRO A 60 -3.13 22.32 11.36
CA PRO A 60 -4.13 22.34 10.30
C PRO A 60 -3.55 21.95 8.93
N ASN A 61 -4.17 21.00 8.28
CA ASN A 61 -3.82 20.48 6.95
C ASN A 61 -2.54 19.65 6.85
N LEU A 62 -1.77 19.44 7.93
CA LEU A 62 -0.59 18.57 7.92
C LEU A 62 -0.80 17.36 8.80
N GLU A 63 -0.90 16.22 8.18
CA GLU A 63 -0.99 14.90 8.81
C GLU A 63 0.35 14.17 8.67
N LEU A 64 0.79 13.57 9.78
CA LEU A 64 1.92 12.66 9.82
C LEU A 64 1.42 11.28 10.23
N GLY A 65 2.06 10.24 9.71
CA GLY A 65 1.71 8.87 10.02
C GLY A 65 2.90 7.93 9.94
N LEU A 66 2.65 6.71 10.38
CA LEU A 66 3.59 5.60 10.25
C LEU A 66 2.82 4.27 10.17
N VAL A 67 3.41 3.28 9.49
CA VAL A 67 2.95 1.89 9.45
C VAL A 67 4.15 0.98 9.62
N LEU A 68 4.01 -0.01 10.48
CA LEU A 68 5.01 -1.03 10.74
C LEU A 68 4.39 -2.42 10.53
N PRO A 69 4.71 -3.12 9.45
CA PRO A 69 4.30 -4.49 9.22
C PRO A 69 5.27 -5.49 9.86
N TYR A 70 4.76 -6.69 10.17
CA TYR A 70 5.51 -7.83 10.67
C TYR A 70 4.98 -9.10 10.03
N THR A 71 5.80 -9.82 9.28
CA THR A 71 5.45 -11.10 8.68
C THR A 71 5.49 -12.20 9.75
N ILE A 72 4.33 -12.83 9.99
CA ILE A 72 4.19 -13.94 10.97
C ILE A 72 4.70 -15.23 10.38
N PHE A 73 4.39 -15.49 9.10
CA PHE A 73 4.93 -16.60 8.34
C PHE A 73 4.85 -16.33 6.83
N THR A 74 5.72 -16.99 6.08
CA THR A 74 5.62 -17.19 4.64
C THR A 74 5.76 -18.67 4.34
N ASP A 75 5.01 -19.16 3.35
CA ASP A 75 5.06 -20.54 2.86
C ASP A 75 5.24 -20.52 1.34
N TYR A 76 6.16 -21.34 0.84
CA TYR A 76 6.43 -21.52 -0.58
C TYR A 76 6.32 -23.00 -0.94
N ASP A 77 5.15 -23.43 -1.42
CA ASP A 77 4.89 -24.84 -1.82
C ASP A 77 5.20 -25.83 -0.67
N GLY A 78 4.77 -25.47 0.57
CA GLY A 78 4.99 -26.27 1.77
C GLY A 78 6.37 -26.14 2.41
N TYR A 79 7.18 -25.17 1.99
CA TYR A 79 8.46 -24.83 2.64
C TYR A 79 8.31 -23.50 3.39
N ASP A 80 8.73 -23.52 4.65
CA ASP A 80 8.76 -22.31 5.48
C ASP A 80 9.71 -21.28 4.84
N GLY A 81 9.20 -20.08 4.59
CA GLY A 81 9.96 -18.91 4.17
C GLY A 81 10.35 -18.03 5.37
N PRO A 82 10.94 -16.85 5.11
CA PRO A 82 11.33 -15.92 6.16
C PRO A 82 10.11 -15.33 6.89
N ASP A 83 10.30 -14.99 8.16
CA ASP A 83 9.37 -14.25 9.01
C ASP A 83 10.14 -13.15 9.74
N GLY A 84 9.44 -12.11 10.22
CA GLY A 84 10.09 -11.02 10.93
C GLY A 84 9.56 -9.64 10.60
N LEU A 85 10.34 -8.62 10.96
CA LEU A 85 10.00 -7.22 10.76
C LEU A 85 10.10 -6.83 9.28
N ASN A 86 9.13 -6.08 8.78
CA ASN A 86 9.19 -5.42 7.48
C ASN A 86 9.66 -3.96 7.60
N ASN A 87 9.81 -3.27 6.48
CA ASN A 87 10.22 -1.88 6.45
C ASN A 87 9.17 -0.97 7.10
N LEU A 88 9.63 0.02 7.85
CA LEU A 88 8.79 1.04 8.45
C LEU A 88 8.47 2.12 7.42
N THR A 89 7.19 2.33 7.13
CA THR A 89 6.74 3.47 6.33
C THR A 89 6.45 4.66 7.22
N ILE A 90 7.07 5.81 6.94
CA ILE A 90 6.76 7.12 7.52
C ILE A 90 6.04 7.94 6.47
N MET A 91 4.90 8.53 6.84
CA MET A 91 4.00 9.23 5.94
C MET A 91 3.84 10.69 6.31
N ALA A 92 3.76 11.57 5.32
CA ALA A 92 3.34 12.95 5.50
C ALA A 92 2.37 13.35 4.39
N ARG A 93 1.26 14.00 4.77
CA ARG A 93 0.23 14.50 3.86
C ARG A 93 -0.06 15.96 4.17
N TYR A 94 -0.04 16.80 3.14
CA TYR A 94 -0.37 18.22 3.26
C TYR A 94 -1.54 18.58 2.36
N GLN A 95 -2.67 18.92 2.98
CA GLN A 95 -3.88 19.36 2.28
C GLN A 95 -3.76 20.83 1.89
N PHE A 96 -3.32 21.09 0.67
CA PHE A 96 -3.12 22.45 0.14
C PHE A 96 -4.39 23.06 -0.48
N MET A 97 -5.40 22.24 -0.78
CA MET A 97 -6.76 22.64 -1.18
C MET A 97 -7.79 21.73 -0.48
N PRO A 98 -9.06 22.15 -0.35
CA PRO A 98 -10.09 21.33 0.32
C PRO A 98 -10.25 19.91 -0.26
N ALA A 99 -9.94 19.73 -1.53
CA ALA A 99 -10.07 18.45 -2.25
C ALA A 99 -8.72 17.83 -2.61
N MET A 100 -7.57 18.45 -2.27
CA MET A 100 -6.27 17.99 -2.75
C MET A 100 -5.21 17.96 -1.65
N ASN A 101 -4.53 16.84 -1.56
CA ASN A 101 -3.35 16.64 -0.72
C ASN A 101 -2.12 16.42 -1.60
N ALA A 102 -0.97 16.92 -1.16
CA ALA A 102 0.33 16.39 -1.56
C ALA A 102 0.77 15.38 -0.50
N PHE A 103 1.43 14.31 -0.90
CA PHE A 103 1.93 13.29 0.02
C PHE A 103 3.38 12.92 -0.28
N ILE A 104 4.03 12.41 0.75
CA ILE A 104 5.32 11.75 0.68
C ILE A 104 5.34 10.63 1.73
N ASP A 105 5.69 9.43 1.29
CA ASP A 105 5.90 8.25 2.13
C ASP A 105 7.34 7.80 1.97
N VAL A 106 7.96 7.43 3.07
CA VAL A 106 9.37 7.01 3.13
C VAL A 106 9.41 5.63 3.78
N ASP A 107 9.87 4.63 3.02
CA ASP A 107 10.09 3.28 3.52
C ASP A 107 11.52 3.18 4.04
N LEU A 108 11.65 3.07 5.35
CA LEU A 108 12.95 2.93 6.01
C LEU A 108 13.37 1.45 6.01
N PRO A 109 14.58 1.12 5.54
CA PRO A 109 15.07 -0.25 5.44
C PRO A 109 15.52 -0.76 6.82
N ILE A 110 14.57 -1.05 7.70
CA ILE A 110 14.81 -1.59 9.05
C ILE A 110 14.30 -3.03 9.21
N GLY A 111 13.69 -3.57 8.16
CA GLY A 111 13.18 -4.93 8.13
C GLY A 111 14.26 -5.99 8.00
N GLU A 112 13.85 -7.25 8.08
CA GLU A 112 14.73 -8.40 7.86
C GLU A 112 15.10 -8.50 6.37
N GLU A 113 16.39 -8.56 6.04
CA GLU A 113 16.92 -8.61 4.66
C GLU A 113 16.34 -9.76 3.81
N GLU A 114 15.89 -10.84 4.46
CA GLU A 114 15.28 -11.98 3.76
C GLU A 114 13.83 -11.70 3.33
N LEU A 115 13.18 -10.68 3.91
CA LEU A 115 11.77 -10.34 3.68
C LEU A 115 11.59 -9.15 2.76
N VAL A 116 12.44 -8.13 2.90
CA VAL A 116 12.26 -6.83 2.28
C VAL A 116 13.53 -6.38 1.57
N ASP A 117 13.34 -5.47 0.63
CA ASP A 117 14.45 -4.73 0.03
C ASP A 117 15.06 -3.80 1.09
N ASP A 118 16.38 -3.76 1.18
CA ASP A 118 17.16 -2.91 2.09
C ASP A 118 17.45 -1.52 1.52
N GLY A 119 16.92 -1.19 0.33
CA GLY A 119 16.91 0.14 -0.24
C GLY A 119 15.93 1.09 0.47
N LEU A 120 16.28 2.39 0.52
CA LEU A 120 15.36 3.44 0.98
C LEU A 120 14.28 3.67 -0.07
N GLY A 121 13.01 3.34 0.27
CA GLY A 121 11.86 3.61 -0.59
C GLY A 121 11.34 5.05 -0.43
N LEU A 122 10.85 5.63 -1.52
CA LEU A 122 10.23 6.94 -1.55
C LEU A 122 9.02 6.92 -2.48
N HIS A 123 7.83 7.20 -1.94
CA HIS A 123 6.60 7.36 -2.70
C HIS A 123 6.05 8.77 -2.48
N PHE A 124 5.79 9.52 -3.53
CA PHE A 124 5.29 10.89 -3.44
C PHE A 124 4.36 11.23 -4.58
N GLY A 125 3.43 12.14 -4.33
CA GLY A 125 2.46 12.51 -5.34
C GLY A 125 1.37 13.44 -4.83
N VAL A 126 0.21 13.35 -5.48
CA VAL A 126 -0.99 14.12 -5.15
C VAL A 126 -2.21 13.22 -5.04
N GLN A 127 -3.10 13.58 -4.14
CA GLN A 127 -4.38 12.94 -3.93
C GLN A 127 -5.49 13.96 -4.20
N TYR A 128 -6.60 13.49 -4.78
CA TYR A 128 -7.79 14.27 -4.99
C TYR A 128 -9.01 13.52 -4.47
N SER A 129 -9.87 14.20 -3.72
CA SER A 129 -11.08 13.60 -3.20
C SER A 129 -12.27 14.53 -3.32
N MET A 130 -13.45 13.95 -3.55
CA MET A 130 -14.70 14.69 -3.62
C MET A 130 -15.90 13.84 -3.18
N ASN A 131 -16.89 14.48 -2.58
CA ASN A 131 -18.20 13.87 -2.43
C ASN A 131 -19.02 14.12 -3.71
N ILE A 132 -19.36 13.05 -4.42
CA ILE A 132 -20.23 13.11 -5.60
C ILE A 132 -21.66 13.46 -5.16
N ASN A 133 -22.09 12.86 -4.04
CA ASN A 133 -23.36 13.15 -3.36
C ASN A 133 -23.24 12.68 -1.89
N GLU A 134 -24.37 12.69 -1.15
CA GLU A 134 -24.40 12.29 0.27
C GLU A 134 -24.06 10.80 0.51
N MET A 135 -24.14 9.95 -0.52
CA MET A 135 -23.91 8.51 -0.42
C MET A 135 -22.63 8.07 -1.11
N ILE A 136 -22.06 8.87 -2.00
CA ILE A 136 -20.96 8.46 -2.86
C ILE A 136 -19.80 9.45 -2.71
N SER A 137 -18.64 8.94 -2.31
CA SER A 137 -17.37 9.67 -2.29
C SER A 137 -16.40 9.05 -3.29
N LEU A 138 -15.54 9.88 -3.87
CA LEU A 138 -14.42 9.47 -4.74
C LEU A 138 -13.14 9.97 -4.11
N GLY A 139 -12.19 9.07 -3.97
CA GLY A 139 -10.79 9.37 -3.70
C GLY A 139 -9.93 8.93 -4.87
N SER A 140 -8.84 9.63 -5.14
CA SER A 140 -7.89 9.26 -6.20
C SER A 140 -6.48 9.72 -5.86
N GLU A 141 -5.50 9.07 -6.46
CA GLU A 141 -4.10 9.33 -6.24
C GLU A 141 -3.33 9.23 -7.56
N ALA A 142 -2.29 10.05 -7.69
CA ALA A 142 -1.26 9.90 -8.70
C ALA A 142 0.10 10.18 -8.06
N GLY A 143 1.01 9.22 -8.14
CA GLY A 143 2.30 9.28 -7.49
C GLY A 143 3.41 8.59 -8.28
N LEU A 144 4.63 8.78 -7.80
CA LEU A 144 5.83 8.10 -8.26
C LEU A 144 6.47 7.42 -7.05
N TRP A 145 6.74 6.14 -7.20
CA TRP A 145 7.55 5.37 -6.27
C TRP A 145 8.93 5.12 -6.87
N MET A 146 9.95 5.19 -6.02
CA MET A 146 11.34 4.87 -6.33
C MET A 146 12.01 4.29 -5.10
N ALA A 147 13.04 3.49 -5.27
CA ALA A 147 13.92 3.08 -4.18
C ALA A 147 15.40 3.29 -4.57
N THR A 148 16.23 3.44 -3.54
CA THR A 148 17.68 3.40 -3.72
C THR A 148 18.10 1.94 -3.87
N GLU A 149 19.30 1.76 -4.38
CA GLU A 149 20.00 0.48 -4.40
C GLU A 149 20.19 -0.05 -2.98
N GLY A 150 19.94 -1.34 -2.79
CA GLY A 150 20.21 -2.06 -1.57
C GLY A 150 21.60 -2.71 -1.54
N ASP A 151 21.86 -3.56 -0.53
CA ASP A 151 23.13 -4.28 -0.36
C ASP A 151 23.38 -5.32 -1.48
N ASP A 152 22.32 -5.72 -2.19
CA ASP A 152 22.40 -6.62 -3.36
C ASP A 152 22.77 -5.91 -4.66
N GLU A 153 23.02 -4.57 -4.58
CA GLU A 153 23.37 -3.71 -5.72
C GLU A 153 22.29 -3.68 -6.82
N VAL A 154 21.03 -4.02 -6.46
CA VAL A 154 19.88 -3.97 -7.37
C VAL A 154 19.04 -2.72 -7.11
N SER A 155 18.78 -1.94 -8.16
CA SER A 155 17.84 -0.82 -8.10
C SER A 155 16.57 -1.19 -8.87
N PRO A 156 15.37 -1.09 -8.24
CA PRO A 156 14.12 -1.28 -8.95
C PRO A 156 13.82 -0.10 -9.88
N PRO A 157 13.03 -0.31 -10.96
CA PRO A 157 12.56 0.78 -11.80
C PRO A 157 11.66 1.73 -11.03
N TRP A 158 11.62 3.00 -11.42
CA TRP A 158 10.59 3.89 -10.94
C TRP A 158 9.21 3.37 -11.33
N ASN A 159 8.25 3.58 -10.45
CA ASN A 159 6.89 3.10 -10.65
C ASN A 159 5.91 4.28 -10.61
N LEU A 160 5.19 4.51 -11.71
CA LEU A 160 4.06 5.43 -11.75
C LEU A 160 2.83 4.72 -11.20
N ASN A 161 2.26 5.28 -10.13
CA ASN A 161 1.03 4.81 -9.53
C ASN A 161 -0.12 5.79 -9.86
N VAL A 162 -1.25 5.27 -10.30
CA VAL A 162 -2.49 6.04 -10.48
C VAL A 162 -3.66 5.19 -9.99
N GLY A 163 -4.36 5.69 -8.98
CA GLY A 163 -5.45 4.95 -8.37
C GLY A 163 -6.70 5.78 -8.10
N ALA A 164 -7.81 5.07 -7.95
CA ALA A 164 -9.09 5.65 -7.54
C ALA A 164 -9.89 4.67 -6.67
N GLU A 165 -10.63 5.21 -5.71
CA GLU A 165 -11.53 4.47 -4.83
C GLU A 165 -12.88 5.18 -4.78
N VAL A 166 -13.94 4.40 -4.84
CA VAL A 166 -15.31 4.88 -4.70
C VAL A 166 -15.96 4.23 -3.48
N ASP A 167 -16.37 5.08 -2.55
CA ASP A 167 -17.06 4.68 -1.33
C ASP A 167 -18.56 4.86 -1.47
N PHE A 168 -19.32 3.93 -0.90
CA PHE A 168 -20.78 3.93 -0.90
C PHE A 168 -21.32 3.90 0.54
N ALA A 169 -21.72 5.04 1.08
CA ALA A 169 -22.36 5.13 2.40
C ALA A 169 -23.78 4.57 2.36
N VAL A 170 -23.91 3.23 2.33
CA VAL A 170 -25.23 2.54 2.20
C VAL A 170 -26.05 2.59 3.49
N MET A 171 -25.36 2.74 4.63
CA MET A 171 -25.94 2.98 5.97
C MET A 171 -24.98 3.88 6.76
N PRO A 172 -25.44 4.56 7.82
CA PRO A 172 -24.56 5.42 8.63
C PRO A 172 -23.30 4.72 9.18
N GLN A 173 -23.37 3.39 9.35
CA GLN A 173 -22.27 2.61 9.88
C GLN A 173 -21.53 1.78 8.83
N LEU A 174 -22.08 1.57 7.62
CA LEU A 174 -21.53 0.64 6.62
C LEU A 174 -21.22 1.38 5.33
N THR A 175 -19.94 1.32 4.96
CA THR A 175 -19.39 1.93 3.74
C THR A 175 -18.64 0.87 2.92
N PRO A 176 -19.31 0.12 2.03
CA PRO A 176 -18.62 -0.64 1.00
C PRO A 176 -17.82 0.28 0.08
N TYR A 177 -16.73 -0.24 -0.47
CA TYR A 177 -15.90 0.48 -1.41
C TYR A 177 -15.30 -0.42 -2.49
N VAL A 178 -14.90 0.22 -3.59
CA VAL A 178 -14.20 -0.39 -4.71
C VAL A 178 -13.03 0.50 -5.09
N GLY A 179 -11.83 -0.06 -5.09
CA GLY A 179 -10.59 0.58 -5.52
C GLY A 179 -10.04 -0.05 -6.80
N LEU A 180 -9.42 0.76 -7.63
CA LEU A 180 -8.63 0.33 -8.78
C LEU A 180 -7.36 1.16 -8.84
N ASP A 181 -6.22 0.49 -8.82
CA ASP A 181 -4.90 1.10 -8.91
C ASP A 181 -4.17 0.54 -10.13
N MET A 182 -3.48 1.40 -10.85
CA MET A 182 -2.62 1.08 -11.98
C MET A 182 -1.19 1.45 -11.63
N ASN A 183 -0.28 0.52 -11.83
CA ASN A 183 1.15 0.70 -11.67
C ASN A 183 1.85 0.51 -13.00
N VAL A 184 2.83 1.34 -13.32
CA VAL A 184 3.60 1.26 -14.56
C VAL A 184 5.08 1.42 -14.24
N PHE A 185 5.90 0.46 -14.61
CA PHE A 185 7.35 0.59 -14.51
C PHE A 185 7.88 1.58 -15.56
N LEU A 186 8.69 2.56 -15.10
CA LEU A 186 9.28 3.63 -15.92
C LEU A 186 10.78 3.40 -16.17
N GLY A 187 11.21 2.18 -16.32
CA GLY A 187 12.60 1.79 -16.55
C GLY A 187 12.80 0.30 -16.32
N GLU A 188 14.05 -0.12 -16.30
CA GLU A 188 14.44 -1.50 -16.05
C GLU A 188 14.95 -1.67 -14.61
N TYR A 189 15.02 -2.91 -14.13
CA TYR A 189 15.83 -3.25 -12.97
C TYR A 189 17.29 -3.14 -13.36
N THR A 190 18.10 -2.50 -12.51
CA THR A 190 19.54 -2.36 -12.75
C THR A 190 20.35 -3.03 -11.66
N HIS A 191 21.57 -3.48 -11.99
CA HIS A 191 22.57 -3.98 -11.06
C HIS A 191 23.88 -3.27 -11.37
N ASP A 192 24.48 -2.59 -10.39
CA ASP A 192 25.65 -1.72 -10.60
C ASP A 192 25.42 -0.65 -11.70
N GLY A 193 24.18 -0.26 -11.93
CA GLY A 193 23.78 0.68 -12.99
C GLY A 193 23.65 0.11 -14.40
N ASP A 194 23.87 -1.20 -14.58
CA ASP A 194 23.63 -1.91 -15.82
C ASP A 194 22.24 -2.57 -15.81
N ASP A 195 21.48 -2.52 -16.91
CA ASP A 195 20.17 -3.13 -17.01
C ASP A 195 20.24 -4.66 -16.84
N LEU A 196 19.42 -5.21 -15.94
CA LEU A 196 19.31 -6.67 -15.70
C LEU A 196 18.46 -7.37 -16.75
N SER A 197 17.52 -6.65 -17.35
CA SER A 197 16.64 -7.14 -18.42
C SER A 197 16.11 -5.96 -19.24
N ASP A 198 15.59 -6.21 -20.44
CA ASP A 198 14.97 -5.21 -21.31
C ASP A 198 13.43 -5.32 -21.28
N ASP A 199 12.85 -6.03 -20.29
CA ASP A 199 11.45 -6.45 -20.33
C ASP A 199 10.55 -5.76 -19.27
N ALA A 200 11.09 -5.01 -18.32
CA ALA A 200 10.32 -4.40 -17.24
C ALA A 200 9.67 -3.08 -17.65
N SER A 201 10.37 -2.26 -18.41
CA SER A 201 9.92 -0.91 -18.79
C SER A 201 8.61 -0.89 -19.56
N GLY A 202 7.63 -0.15 -19.04
CA GLY A 202 6.30 -0.03 -19.64
C GLY A 202 5.33 -1.15 -19.27
N THR A 203 5.74 -2.13 -18.47
CA THR A 203 4.82 -3.15 -17.96
C THR A 203 3.78 -2.52 -17.04
N ILE A 204 2.56 -3.04 -17.06
CA ILE A 204 1.40 -2.49 -16.35
C ILE A 204 0.83 -3.53 -15.40
N GLY A 205 0.77 -3.18 -14.12
CA GLY A 205 0.01 -3.90 -13.12
C GLY A 205 -1.28 -3.15 -12.80
N LEU A 206 -2.39 -3.89 -12.69
CA LEU A 206 -3.66 -3.38 -12.19
C LEU A 206 -3.98 -4.08 -10.87
N TRP A 207 -4.47 -3.33 -9.89
CA TRP A 207 -4.90 -3.86 -8.60
C TRP A 207 -6.34 -3.47 -8.35
N LEU A 208 -7.21 -4.46 -8.19
CA LEU A 208 -8.62 -4.29 -7.82
C LEU A 208 -8.79 -4.58 -6.34
N THR A 209 -9.42 -3.66 -5.60
CA THR A 209 -9.80 -3.82 -4.20
C THR A 209 -11.31 -3.76 -4.05
N LEU A 210 -11.87 -4.71 -3.32
CA LEU A 210 -13.27 -4.72 -2.89
C LEU A 210 -13.30 -4.79 -1.38
N GLY A 211 -13.96 -3.84 -0.71
CA GLY A 211 -13.96 -3.83 0.75
C GLY A 211 -15.19 -3.19 1.36
N ALA A 212 -15.23 -3.20 2.69
CA ALA A 212 -16.27 -2.56 3.47
C ALA A 212 -15.76 -2.12 4.83
N GLY A 213 -15.95 -0.85 5.15
CA GLY A 213 -15.78 -0.29 6.48
C GLY A 213 -17.07 -0.37 7.28
N TYR A 214 -16.98 -0.74 8.55
CA TYR A 214 -18.10 -0.73 9.51
C TYR A 214 -17.76 0.06 10.77
N GLN A 215 -18.46 1.16 11.00
CA GLN A 215 -18.27 2.02 12.17
C GLN A 215 -19.11 1.49 13.34
N ILE A 216 -18.47 0.90 14.35
CA ILE A 216 -19.14 0.40 15.57
C ILE A 216 -19.66 1.57 16.41
N ASN A 217 -18.81 2.58 16.59
CA ASN A 217 -19.11 3.83 17.30
C ASN A 217 -18.13 4.91 16.84
N GLU A 218 -18.17 6.12 17.42
CA GLU A 218 -17.31 7.24 17.02
C GLU A 218 -15.80 6.94 17.13
N MET A 219 -15.41 6.03 18.03
CA MET A 219 -14.00 5.68 18.26
C MET A 219 -13.54 4.44 17.49
N ILE A 220 -14.41 3.46 17.25
CA ILE A 220 -14.00 2.13 16.78
C ILE A 220 -14.65 1.84 15.44
N GLY A 221 -13.85 1.57 14.44
CA GLY A 221 -14.23 1.06 13.13
C GLY A 221 -13.57 -0.29 12.85
N LEU A 222 -14.23 -1.08 12.03
CA LEU A 222 -13.71 -2.32 11.44
C LEU A 222 -13.61 -2.12 9.94
N ASP A 223 -12.69 -2.80 9.31
CA ASP A 223 -12.56 -2.82 7.88
C ASP A 223 -12.16 -4.22 7.41
N ALA A 224 -12.71 -4.65 6.30
CA ALA A 224 -12.31 -5.88 5.64
C ALA A 224 -12.29 -5.68 4.13
N SER A 225 -11.24 -6.18 3.48
CA SER A 225 -11.12 -6.10 2.04
C SER A 225 -10.53 -7.36 1.40
N PHE A 226 -10.76 -7.46 0.11
CA PHE A 226 -10.14 -8.41 -0.78
C PHE A 226 -9.53 -7.65 -1.95
N GLY A 227 -8.24 -7.88 -2.19
CA GLY A 227 -7.48 -7.33 -3.30
C GLY A 227 -7.00 -8.41 -4.26
N MET A 228 -6.88 -8.06 -5.54
CA MET A 228 -6.27 -8.94 -6.54
C MET A 228 -5.57 -8.14 -7.64
N GLY A 229 -4.41 -8.65 -8.09
CA GLY A 229 -3.59 -8.06 -9.14
C GLY A 229 -3.87 -8.68 -10.50
N PHE A 230 -3.69 -7.88 -11.55
CA PHE A 230 -3.78 -8.31 -12.95
C PHE A 230 -2.61 -7.69 -13.73
N GLY A 231 -2.01 -8.45 -14.60
CA GLY A 231 -0.84 -8.05 -15.41
C GLY A 231 0.28 -9.05 -15.22
N GLU A 232 0.33 -10.07 -16.08
CA GLU A 232 1.32 -11.16 -16.04
C GLU A 232 2.75 -10.62 -16.11
N ASP A 233 3.00 -9.65 -17.00
CA ASP A 233 4.33 -9.05 -17.14
C ASP A 233 4.78 -8.23 -15.91
N TYR A 234 3.82 -7.76 -15.09
CA TYR A 234 4.10 -6.99 -13.87
C TYR A 234 4.18 -7.86 -12.62
N TYR A 235 3.23 -8.77 -12.42
CA TYR A 235 3.11 -9.61 -11.22
C TYR A 235 3.67 -11.02 -11.40
N GLY A 236 3.99 -11.46 -12.63
CA GLY A 236 4.34 -12.83 -12.97
C GLY A 236 3.10 -13.66 -13.37
N GLU A 237 3.31 -14.94 -13.62
CA GLU A 237 2.28 -15.87 -14.13
C GLU A 237 1.08 -16.03 -13.18
N ASP A 238 1.35 -15.93 -11.87
CA ASP A 238 0.33 -16.15 -10.85
C ASP A 238 -0.29 -14.84 -10.35
N THR A 239 -1.60 -14.80 -10.30
CA THR A 239 -2.37 -13.64 -9.80
C THR A 239 -2.15 -13.45 -8.29
N PRO A 240 -1.58 -12.31 -7.83
CA PRO A 240 -1.50 -12.02 -6.42
C PRO A 240 -2.89 -11.66 -5.86
N MET A 241 -3.18 -12.13 -4.65
CA MET A 241 -4.41 -11.84 -3.91
C MET A 241 -4.10 -11.52 -2.47
N VAL A 242 -4.90 -10.65 -1.86
CA VAL A 242 -4.79 -10.28 -0.44
C VAL A 242 -6.16 -10.25 0.20
N ILE A 243 -6.27 -10.77 1.42
CA ILE A 243 -7.41 -10.56 2.30
C ILE A 243 -6.91 -9.74 3.49
N ASP A 244 -7.42 -8.52 3.64
CA ASP A 244 -7.15 -7.64 4.78
C ASP A 244 -8.32 -7.64 5.77
N PHE A 245 -7.97 -7.59 7.04
CA PHE A 245 -8.90 -7.26 8.10
C PHE A 245 -8.23 -6.36 9.13
N ASN A 246 -8.87 -5.23 9.45
CA ASN A 246 -8.29 -4.30 10.42
C ASN A 246 -9.32 -3.65 11.36
N VAL A 247 -8.82 -3.16 12.48
CA VAL A 247 -9.53 -2.35 13.46
C VAL A 247 -8.94 -0.96 13.48
N LYS A 248 -9.78 0.05 13.33
CA LYS A 248 -9.43 1.49 13.37
C LYS A 248 -9.90 2.09 14.69
N ILE A 249 -9.05 2.87 15.33
CA ILE A 249 -9.34 3.58 16.58
C ILE A 249 -9.12 5.08 16.35
N ASN A 250 -10.21 5.86 16.40
CA ASN A 250 -10.18 7.33 16.26
C ASN A 250 -10.00 8.00 17.64
N PHE A 251 -9.20 9.08 17.72
CA PHE A 251 -8.95 9.83 18.95
C PHE A 251 -8.66 11.31 18.71
#